data_2e62a762ff362e7768305458f2a59880
#
_entry.id   2e62a762ff362e7768305458f2a59880
#
_cell.length_a   1.000
_cell.length_b   1.000
_cell.length_c   1.000
_cell.angle_alpha   90.00
_cell.angle_beta   90.00
_cell.angle_gamma   90.00
#
_symmetry.space_group_name_H-M   'P 1'
#
loop_
_entity.id
_entity.type
_entity.pdbx_description
1 polymer ?
#
loop_
_entity_poly.entity_id
_entity_poly.type
_entity_poly.pdbx_seq_one_letter_code
_entity_poly.pdbx_strand_id
1 'polypeptide(L)'
;MQKLIKPHKLSQGDKVAAITLSWGGPGVFPDRFEVGKQRLEEIFGLQVIPTKHALKDAEWVYQNPKARADDLTEAFLDPSIKAIISTIGGDESIRLIPFVDLNIIRN
;
A
#
# COMPACT_ATOMS: atom_id res chain seq x y z
N MET A 1 27.72 -11.62 5.36
CA MET A 1 26.29 -11.64 5.73
C MET A 1 25.77 -10.21 5.76
N GLN A 2 24.70 -9.92 5.05
CA GLN A 2 24.10 -8.61 5.08
C GLN A 2 23.42 -8.35 6.43
N LYS A 3 23.61 -7.14 6.95
CA LYS A 3 22.94 -6.71 8.17
C LYS A 3 21.47 -6.38 7.86
N LEU A 4 20.56 -6.91 8.64
CA LEU A 4 19.14 -6.59 8.51
C LEU A 4 18.89 -5.16 8.95
N ILE A 5 18.11 -4.42 8.15
CA ILE A 5 17.67 -3.09 8.50
C ILE A 5 16.30 -3.19 9.13
N LYS A 6 16.17 -2.71 10.37
CA LYS A 6 14.88 -2.64 11.04
C LYS A 6 14.28 -1.25 10.85
N PRO A 7 13.04 -1.13 10.37
CA PRO A 7 12.39 0.15 10.28
C PRO A 7 12.10 0.73 11.67
N HIS A 8 11.93 2.04 11.73
CA HIS A 8 11.50 2.70 12.96
C HIS A 8 10.08 2.28 13.31
N LYS A 9 9.76 2.24 14.60
CA LYS A 9 8.39 2.03 15.04
C LYS A 9 7.50 3.16 14.54
N LEU A 10 6.27 2.82 14.18
CA LEU A 10 5.26 3.83 13.88
C LEU A 10 4.87 4.57 15.15
N SER A 11 4.68 5.87 15.01
CA SER A 11 4.27 6.75 16.09
C SER A 11 2.92 7.37 15.79
N GLN A 12 2.23 7.82 16.82
CA GLN A 12 0.97 8.53 16.67
C GLN A 12 1.13 9.72 15.73
N GLY A 13 0.23 9.85 14.76
CA GLY A 13 0.28 10.91 13.74
C GLY A 13 1.03 10.52 12.47
N ASP A 14 1.73 9.39 12.46
CA ASP A 14 2.44 8.94 11.26
C ASP A 14 1.48 8.60 10.13
N LYS A 15 1.88 8.94 8.90
CA LYS A 15 1.14 8.60 7.68
C LYS A 15 1.54 7.22 7.19
N VAL A 16 0.54 6.40 6.90
CA VAL A 16 0.74 5.10 6.28
C VAL A 16 -0.07 5.01 5.00
N ALA A 17 0.53 4.47 3.95
CA ALA A 17 -0.15 4.27 2.68
C ALA A 17 -0.87 2.92 2.69
N ALA A 18 -2.16 2.93 2.37
CA ALA A 18 -2.92 1.72 2.13
C ALA A 18 -2.91 1.46 0.61
N ILE A 19 -2.35 0.33 0.19
CA ILE A 19 -2.10 0.05 -1.21
C ILE A 19 -2.77 -1.25 -1.64
N THR A 20 -3.25 -1.27 -2.87
CA THR A 20 -3.84 -2.46 -3.50
C THR A 20 -2.86 -3.03 -4.51
N LEU A 21 -2.16 -4.10 -4.12
CA LEU A 21 -1.12 -4.72 -4.95
C LEU A 21 -1.60 -5.96 -5.69
N SER A 22 -2.67 -6.59 -5.24
CA SER A 22 -3.15 -7.85 -5.80
C SER A 22 -4.59 -7.74 -6.28
N TRP A 23 -5.54 -7.80 -5.38
CA TRP A 23 -6.96 -7.81 -5.72
C TRP A 23 -7.64 -6.53 -5.23
N GLY A 24 -8.64 -6.08 -5.98
CA GLY A 24 -9.35 -4.84 -5.68
C GLY A 24 -10.34 -4.96 -4.52
N GLY A 25 -9.92 -5.51 -3.38
CA GLY A 25 -10.76 -5.69 -2.20
C GLY A 25 -11.44 -4.41 -1.72
N PRO A 26 -10.70 -3.30 -1.54
CA PRO A 26 -11.32 -2.05 -1.09
C PRO A 26 -12.37 -1.50 -2.05
N GLY A 27 -12.18 -1.69 -3.35
CA GLY A 27 -13.18 -1.28 -4.34
C GLY A 27 -14.43 -2.13 -4.32
N VAL A 28 -14.28 -3.43 -4.02
CA VAL A 28 -15.42 -4.37 -3.93
C VAL A 28 -16.13 -4.24 -2.58
N PHE A 29 -15.37 -4.04 -1.50
CA PHE A 29 -15.90 -3.94 -0.14
C PHE A 29 -15.46 -2.62 0.52
N PRO A 30 -15.94 -1.47 0.02
CA PRO A 30 -15.48 -0.17 0.53
C PRO A 30 -15.80 0.04 2.00
N ASP A 31 -16.89 -0.51 2.50
CA ASP A 31 -17.27 -0.38 3.91
C ASP A 31 -16.26 -1.09 4.82
N ARG A 32 -15.77 -2.26 4.41
CA ARG A 32 -14.74 -2.99 5.18
C ARG A 32 -13.42 -2.24 5.20
N PHE A 33 -13.06 -1.65 4.09
CA PHE A 33 -11.88 -0.81 4.02
C PHE A 33 -12.00 0.38 4.98
N GLU A 34 -13.13 1.05 4.98
CA GLU A 34 -13.36 2.21 5.84
C GLU A 34 -13.29 1.84 7.32
N VAL A 35 -13.87 0.71 7.71
CA VAL A 35 -13.78 0.21 9.10
C VAL A 35 -12.33 -0.07 9.49
N GLY A 36 -11.56 -0.72 8.62
CA GLY A 36 -10.14 -0.99 8.89
C GLY A 36 -9.34 0.28 9.04
N LYS A 37 -9.57 1.25 8.15
CA LYS A 37 -8.93 2.57 8.22
C LYS A 37 -9.22 3.25 9.54
N GLN A 38 -10.50 3.32 9.94
CA GLN A 38 -10.90 3.93 11.20
C GLN A 38 -10.24 3.26 12.40
N ARG A 39 -10.16 1.94 12.41
CA ARG A 39 -9.51 1.23 13.52
C ARG A 39 -8.03 1.55 13.64
N LEU A 40 -7.32 1.61 12.53
CA LEU A 40 -5.91 2.01 12.55
C LEU A 40 -5.74 3.45 13.05
N GLU A 41 -6.64 4.33 12.66
CA GLU A 41 -6.60 5.73 13.08
C GLU A 41 -6.96 5.90 14.56
N GLU A 42 -8.01 5.23 15.03
CA GLU A 42 -8.47 5.37 16.40
C GLU A 42 -7.58 4.66 17.43
N ILE A 43 -7.13 3.44 17.11
CA ILE A 43 -6.38 2.62 18.06
C ILE A 43 -4.90 3.03 18.09
N PHE A 44 -4.31 3.29 16.93
CA PHE A 44 -2.87 3.57 16.81
C PHE A 44 -2.55 5.03 16.51
N GLY A 45 -3.56 5.86 16.29
CA GLY A 45 -3.36 7.27 15.99
C GLY A 45 -2.69 7.55 14.65
N LEU A 46 -2.75 6.60 13.71
CA LEU A 46 -2.16 6.74 12.40
C LEU A 46 -3.05 7.55 11.47
N GLN A 47 -2.45 8.10 10.41
CA GLN A 47 -3.19 8.68 9.29
C GLN A 47 -3.10 7.70 8.12
N VAL A 48 -4.20 7.05 7.78
CA VAL A 48 -4.24 6.05 6.71
C VAL A 48 -4.65 6.74 5.41
N ILE A 49 -3.74 6.69 4.42
CA ILE A 49 -3.93 7.36 3.14
C ILE A 49 -3.99 6.28 2.05
N PRO A 50 -5.15 6.09 1.40
CA PRO A 50 -5.21 5.17 0.27
C PRO A 50 -4.39 5.74 -0.89
N THR A 51 -3.67 4.87 -1.58
CA THR A 51 -2.94 5.27 -2.78
C THR A 51 -3.93 5.62 -3.89
N LYS A 52 -3.43 6.28 -4.93
CA LYS A 52 -4.26 6.83 -6.01
C LYS A 52 -5.25 5.83 -6.61
N HIS A 53 -4.87 4.56 -6.75
CA HIS A 53 -5.69 3.54 -7.39
C HIS A 53 -6.19 2.45 -6.42
N ALA A 54 -6.01 2.65 -5.11
CA ALA A 54 -6.31 1.62 -4.11
C ALA A 54 -7.80 1.27 -4.03
N LEU A 55 -8.69 2.20 -4.38
CA LEU A 55 -10.13 2.03 -4.26
C LEU A 55 -10.82 1.71 -5.58
N LYS A 56 -10.06 1.42 -6.64
CA LYS A 56 -10.61 0.99 -7.93
C LYS A 56 -11.22 -0.40 -7.80
N ASP A 57 -12.19 -0.73 -8.67
CA ASP A 57 -12.83 -2.03 -8.64
C ASP A 57 -11.86 -3.17 -9.02
N ALA A 58 -12.27 -4.40 -8.75
CA ALA A 58 -11.41 -5.57 -8.92
C ALA A 58 -11.00 -5.79 -10.37
N GLU A 59 -11.90 -5.56 -11.32
CA GLU A 59 -11.58 -5.72 -12.74
C GLU A 59 -10.55 -4.69 -13.20
N TRP A 60 -10.73 -3.44 -12.81
CA TRP A 60 -9.78 -2.37 -13.14
C TRP A 60 -8.40 -2.68 -12.55
N VAL A 61 -8.34 -3.09 -11.29
CA VAL A 61 -7.10 -3.45 -10.61
C VAL A 61 -6.40 -4.60 -11.34
N TYR A 62 -7.15 -5.62 -11.71
CA TYR A 62 -6.61 -6.76 -12.46
C TYR A 62 -6.00 -6.33 -13.80
N GLN A 63 -6.66 -5.43 -14.51
CA GLN A 63 -6.22 -4.99 -15.85
C GLN A 63 -5.09 -3.96 -15.83
N ASN A 64 -4.75 -3.41 -14.67
CA ASN A 64 -3.81 -2.30 -14.57
C ASN A 64 -2.62 -2.58 -13.64
N PRO A 65 -1.79 -3.59 -13.92
CA PRO A 65 -0.65 -3.91 -13.06
C PRO A 65 0.38 -2.79 -13.00
N LYS A 66 0.60 -2.05 -14.10
CA LYS A 66 1.51 -0.90 -14.09
C LYS A 66 1.03 0.19 -13.15
N ALA A 67 -0.27 0.49 -13.13
CA ALA A 67 -0.83 1.50 -12.23
C ALA A 67 -0.64 1.10 -10.76
N ARG A 68 -0.78 -0.19 -10.45
CA ARG A 68 -0.52 -0.69 -9.10
C ARG A 68 0.96 -0.53 -8.72
N ALA A 69 1.85 -0.80 -9.65
CA ALA A 69 3.29 -0.62 -9.46
C ALA A 69 3.64 0.86 -9.29
N ASP A 70 3.00 1.75 -10.04
CA ASP A 70 3.21 3.20 -9.91
C ASP A 70 2.78 3.70 -8.52
N ASP A 71 1.68 3.18 -7.98
CA ASP A 71 1.26 3.47 -6.61
C ASP A 71 2.33 3.09 -5.59
N LEU A 72 2.93 1.91 -5.76
CA LEU A 72 4.00 1.44 -4.89
C LEU A 72 5.23 2.36 -4.98
N THR A 73 5.63 2.71 -6.18
CA THR A 73 6.75 3.61 -6.42
C THR A 73 6.52 4.97 -5.75
N GLU A 74 5.35 5.55 -5.94
CA GLU A 74 5.01 6.84 -5.33
C GLU A 74 5.05 6.77 -3.80
N ALA A 75 4.55 5.68 -3.22
CA ALA A 75 4.57 5.50 -1.78
C ALA A 75 6.00 5.42 -1.23
N PHE A 76 6.91 4.73 -1.91
CA PHE A 76 8.31 4.67 -1.51
C PHE A 76 9.05 5.99 -1.69
N LEU A 77 8.67 6.79 -2.69
CA LEU A 77 9.31 8.08 -2.95
C LEU A 77 8.79 9.20 -2.03
N ASP A 78 7.64 9.03 -1.41
CA ASP A 78 7.06 10.05 -0.53
C ASP A 78 7.67 9.97 0.86
N PRO A 79 8.49 10.96 1.27
CA PRO A 79 9.15 10.92 2.57
C PRO A 79 8.18 11.07 3.76
N SER A 80 6.97 11.53 3.52
CA SER A 80 5.96 11.65 4.59
C SER A 80 5.30 10.31 4.93
N ILE A 81 5.39 9.31 4.06
CA ILE A 81 4.84 7.98 4.28
C ILE A 81 5.82 7.15 5.10
N LYS A 82 5.40 6.70 6.27
CA LYS A 82 6.25 5.96 7.21
C LYS A 82 6.10 4.45 7.11
N ALA A 83 5.00 3.98 6.53
CA ALA A 83 4.77 2.55 6.29
C ALA A 83 3.83 2.37 5.11
N ILE A 84 3.93 1.21 4.48
CA ILE A 84 3.04 0.81 3.38
C ILE A 84 2.35 -0.47 3.82
N ILE A 85 1.02 -0.46 3.80
CA ILE A 85 0.20 -1.60 4.23
C ILE A 85 -0.61 -2.07 3.03
N SER A 86 -0.43 -3.34 2.65
CA SER A 86 -1.26 -3.94 1.59
C SER A 86 -2.66 -4.20 2.13
N THR A 87 -3.68 -3.83 1.36
CA THR A 87 -5.08 -4.00 1.77
C THR A 87 -5.50 -5.46 1.76
N ILE A 88 -4.90 -6.27 0.89
CA ILE A 88 -5.17 -7.70 0.81
C ILE A 88 -3.97 -8.40 0.15
N GLY A 89 -3.77 -9.67 0.46
CA GLY A 89 -2.79 -10.52 -0.21
C GLY A 89 -3.35 -11.09 -1.51
N GLY A 90 -2.58 -11.97 -2.14
CA GLY A 90 -2.98 -12.68 -3.35
C GLY A 90 -1.82 -12.89 -4.32
N ASP A 91 -2.06 -13.68 -5.35
CA ASP A 91 -1.02 -14.09 -6.32
C ASP A 91 -0.76 -13.04 -7.39
N GLU A 92 -1.68 -12.11 -7.59
CA GLU A 92 -1.64 -11.13 -8.68
C GLU A 92 -0.52 -10.09 -8.53
N SER A 93 0.02 -9.89 -7.33
CA SER A 93 1.10 -8.93 -7.12
C SER A 93 2.37 -9.27 -7.90
N ILE A 94 2.57 -10.52 -8.27
CA ILE A 94 3.73 -10.93 -9.07
C ILE A 94 3.75 -10.23 -10.44
N ARG A 95 2.59 -9.83 -10.96
CA ARG A 95 2.51 -9.13 -12.24
C ARG A 95 3.07 -7.71 -12.21
N LEU A 96 3.34 -7.18 -11.02
CA LEU A 96 3.93 -5.85 -10.85
C LEU A 96 5.43 -5.84 -11.08
N ILE A 97 6.10 -6.99 -10.96
CA ILE A 97 7.57 -7.07 -11.00
C ILE A 97 8.19 -6.37 -12.22
N PRO A 98 7.68 -6.55 -13.46
CA PRO A 98 8.26 -5.86 -14.61
C PRO A 98 8.20 -4.32 -14.55
N PHE A 99 7.34 -3.77 -13.70
CA PHE A 99 7.09 -2.33 -13.61
C PHE A 99 7.66 -1.70 -12.34
N VAL A 100 8.31 -2.49 -11.48
CA VAL A 100 8.84 -2.03 -10.19
C VAL A 100 10.33 -1.72 -10.33
N ASP A 101 10.75 -0.55 -9.88
CA ASP A 101 12.16 -0.19 -9.78
C ASP A 101 12.69 -0.58 -8.40
N LEU A 102 13.45 -1.68 -8.37
CA LEU A 102 13.99 -2.20 -7.12
C LEU A 102 14.99 -1.24 -6.45
N ASN A 103 15.62 -0.36 -7.21
CA ASN A 103 16.53 0.64 -6.63
C ASN A 103 15.77 1.65 -5.78
N ILE A 104 14.57 2.03 -6.17
CA ILE A 104 13.71 2.93 -5.38
C ILE A 104 13.31 2.26 -4.07
N ILE A 105 12.90 0.99 -4.13
CA ILE A 105 12.49 0.23 -2.94
C ILE A 105 13.67 0.02 -1.99
N ARG A 106 14.84 -0.25 -2.55
CA ARG A 106 16.04 -0.55 -1.78
C ARG A 106 16.53 0.64 -0.95
N ASN A 107 16.37 1.83 -1.48
CA ASN A 107 16.84 3.06 -0.84
C ASN A 107 15.74 3.72 0.00
#